data_e726a684f466e2909d10e2512916025b
#
_entry.id   e726a684f466e2909d10e2512916025b
#
_cell.length_a   1.000
_cell.length_b   1.000
_cell.length_c   1.000
_cell.angle_alpha   90.00
_cell.angle_beta   90.00
_cell.angle_gamma   90.00
#
_symmetry.space_group_name_H-M   'P 1'
#
loop_
_entity.id
_entity.type
_entity.pdbx_description
1 polymer ?
#
loop_
_entity_poly.entity_id
_entity_poly.type
_entity_poly.pdbx_seq_one_letter_code
_entity_poly.pdbx_strand_id
1 'polypeptide(L)'
;IRTLYARYGYQEVITPQLFSTELWKKSGHYDVYRENMFFVEIDDRQYGIKPMNCPAHALIYAAQLHSYRELPIRYADFGRLHRYERSGVTHGLTRVRTFVQDDAHIFCTPEQIGTETSKFIDMLIEAYSMFQFDEPRIVLSLRPEKRIGSDAIWDQAETALASLLENSNRKYESIQGEGAFYGPKIDFFVPDAIGRQWQLGTIQLDFSLPERFDLEYVTENGTRSRPVVLHRAMVGSIERFLGVLIEHYAGAFPTWLSPTQAVIIPITDRQ
;
A
#
# COMPACT_ATOMS: atom_id res chain seq x y z
N ILE A 1 -7.10 -12.73 -2.59
CA ILE A 1 -6.13 -11.62 -2.74
C ILE A 1 -4.85 -12.15 -3.40
N ARG A 2 -4.09 -13.11 -2.81
CA ARG A 2 -2.83 -13.62 -3.39
C ARG A 2 -2.96 -14.11 -4.84
N THR A 3 -4.03 -14.83 -5.17
CA THR A 3 -4.31 -15.29 -6.54
C THR A 3 -4.43 -14.12 -7.52
N LEU A 4 -5.08 -13.04 -7.10
CA LEU A 4 -5.22 -11.83 -7.89
C LEU A 4 -3.85 -11.15 -8.10
N TYR A 5 -3.05 -11.04 -7.03
CA TYR A 5 -1.69 -10.49 -7.12
C TYR A 5 -0.79 -11.26 -8.08
N ALA A 6 -0.79 -12.59 -8.00
CA ALA A 6 -0.03 -13.44 -8.92
C ALA A 6 -0.45 -13.22 -10.38
N ARG A 7 -1.76 -13.10 -10.64
CA ARG A 7 -2.30 -12.85 -12.00
C ARG A 7 -1.89 -11.49 -12.55
N TYR A 8 -1.73 -10.47 -11.69
CA TYR A 8 -1.24 -9.15 -12.07
C TYR A 8 0.31 -9.04 -12.03
N GLY A 9 1.01 -10.17 -11.88
CA GLY A 9 2.46 -10.27 -12.00
C GLY A 9 3.24 -9.76 -10.78
N TYR A 10 2.64 -9.81 -9.57
CA TYR A 10 3.35 -9.51 -8.33
C TYR A 10 4.09 -10.74 -7.81
N GLN A 11 5.33 -10.50 -7.36
CA GLN A 11 6.15 -11.48 -6.66
C GLN A 11 5.98 -11.28 -5.15
N GLU A 12 5.52 -12.31 -4.45
CA GLU A 12 5.42 -12.26 -2.98
C GLU A 12 6.82 -12.39 -2.38
N VAL A 13 7.17 -11.46 -1.50
CA VAL A 13 8.39 -11.46 -0.71
C VAL A 13 8.06 -11.45 0.78
N ILE A 14 8.96 -11.95 1.61
CA ILE A 14 8.84 -11.93 3.06
C ILE A 14 10.06 -11.23 3.63
N THR A 15 9.83 -10.13 4.33
CA THR A 15 10.90 -9.32 4.90
C THR A 15 10.94 -9.44 6.43
N PRO A 16 12.13 -9.25 7.06
CA PRO A 16 12.26 -9.27 8.51
C PRO A 16 11.32 -8.30 9.23
N GLN A 17 11.00 -8.58 10.48
CA GLN A 17 10.18 -7.69 11.33
C GLN A 17 11.01 -6.60 12.01
N LEU A 18 12.28 -6.88 12.27
CA LEU A 18 13.18 -6.04 13.04
C LEU A 18 14.35 -5.59 12.15
N PHE A 19 14.60 -4.30 12.12
CA PHE A 19 15.70 -3.69 11.38
C PHE A 19 16.49 -2.72 12.26
N SER A 20 17.80 -2.57 12.00
CA SER A 20 18.57 -1.48 12.59
C SER A 20 17.95 -0.13 12.28
N THR A 21 18.01 0.81 13.25
CA THR A 21 17.54 2.19 13.06
C THR A 21 18.20 2.91 11.90
N GLU A 22 19.38 2.47 11.46
CA GLU A 22 20.07 3.05 10.29
C GLU A 22 19.23 2.92 9.00
N LEU A 23 18.48 1.82 8.84
CA LEU A 23 17.54 1.67 7.72
C LEU A 23 16.44 2.74 7.76
N TRP A 24 15.91 3.00 8.95
CA TRP A 24 14.85 3.99 9.17
C TRP A 24 15.33 5.43 9.00
N LYS A 25 16.58 5.72 9.37
CA LYS A 25 17.24 7.00 9.08
C LYS A 25 17.46 7.18 7.58
N LYS A 26 18.02 6.14 6.90
CA LYS A 26 18.24 6.19 5.46
C LYS A 26 16.95 6.46 4.69
N SER A 27 15.86 5.81 5.06
CA SER A 27 14.55 5.99 4.40
C SER A 27 13.80 7.26 4.80
N GLY A 28 14.25 8.00 5.84
CA GLY A 28 13.58 9.19 6.37
C GLY A 28 12.46 8.90 7.37
N HIS A 29 12.09 7.66 7.59
CA HIS A 29 11.04 7.31 8.56
C HIS A 29 11.40 7.73 10.00
N TYR A 30 12.68 7.66 10.35
CA TYR A 30 13.14 8.05 11.68
C TYR A 30 12.90 9.52 11.99
N ASP A 31 12.98 10.40 10.98
CA ASP A 31 12.83 11.85 11.15
C ASP A 31 11.37 12.30 11.21
N VAL A 32 10.50 11.68 10.37
CA VAL A 32 9.12 12.16 10.17
C VAL A 32 8.05 11.22 10.72
N TYR A 33 8.39 9.96 11.03
CA TYR A 33 7.44 8.92 11.43
C TYR A 33 7.80 8.24 12.76
N ARG A 34 8.87 8.69 13.43
CA ARG A 34 9.42 8.07 14.65
C ARG A 34 8.39 7.87 15.77
N GLU A 35 7.50 8.83 15.97
CA GLU A 35 6.47 8.77 17.01
C GLU A 35 5.48 7.60 16.83
N ASN A 36 5.38 7.08 15.61
CA ASN A 36 4.50 5.98 15.25
C ASN A 36 5.24 4.62 15.15
N MET A 37 6.49 4.56 15.63
CA MET A 37 7.31 3.35 15.56
C MET A 37 7.55 2.77 16.95
N PHE A 38 7.68 1.44 17.00
CA PHE A 38 8.19 0.74 18.18
C PHE A 38 9.69 0.51 18.02
N PHE A 39 10.43 0.76 19.10
CA PHE A 39 11.87 0.53 19.15
C PHE A 39 12.21 -0.47 20.25
N VAL A 40 13.32 -1.18 20.07
CA VAL A 40 13.90 -2.11 21.03
C VAL A 40 15.41 -1.90 21.05
N GLU A 41 16.03 -2.01 22.20
CA GLU A 41 17.48 -1.94 22.38
C GLU A 41 18.03 -3.35 22.64
N ILE A 42 19.06 -3.73 21.90
CA ILE A 42 19.75 -5.02 21.98
C ILE A 42 21.25 -4.73 21.87
N ASP A 43 22.04 -5.10 22.88
CA ASP A 43 23.50 -4.91 22.90
C ASP A 43 23.91 -3.48 22.53
N ASP A 44 23.34 -2.50 23.22
CA ASP A 44 23.58 -1.05 23.03
C ASP A 44 23.26 -0.53 21.61
N ARG A 45 22.48 -1.28 20.85
CA ARG A 45 22.00 -0.89 19.51
C ARG A 45 20.49 -0.78 19.50
N GLN A 46 20.00 0.26 18.84
CA GLN A 46 18.57 0.47 18.66
C GLN A 46 18.08 -0.14 17.36
N TYR A 47 16.98 -0.87 17.44
CA TYR A 47 16.28 -1.48 16.33
C TYR A 47 14.84 -0.96 16.28
N GLY A 48 14.27 -0.85 15.08
CA GLY A 48 12.87 -0.52 14.87
C GLY A 48 12.09 -1.72 14.37
N ILE A 49 10.91 -1.97 14.96
CA ILE A 49 9.96 -2.93 14.40
C ILE A 49 9.31 -2.28 13.19
N LYS A 50 9.22 -2.97 12.07
CA LYS A 50 8.78 -2.36 10.81
C LYS A 50 7.36 -1.81 10.87
N PRO A 51 7.15 -0.50 10.63
CA PRO A 51 5.84 0.11 10.44
C PRO A 51 5.36 0.05 9.00
N MET A 52 6.28 -0.20 8.06
CA MET A 52 6.08 -0.24 6.60
C MET A 52 7.09 -1.19 5.96
N ASN A 53 6.80 -1.70 4.75
CA ASN A 53 7.69 -2.63 4.03
C ASN A 53 8.60 -1.92 3.03
N CYS A 54 8.33 -0.69 2.66
CA CYS A 54 9.01 0.02 1.57
C CYS A 54 10.55 0.04 1.68
N PRO A 55 11.19 0.29 2.84
CA PRO A 55 12.65 0.27 2.91
C PRO A 55 13.25 -1.13 2.67
N ALA A 56 12.55 -2.19 3.11
CA ALA A 56 12.98 -3.56 2.87
C ALA A 56 12.87 -3.95 1.39
N HIS A 57 11.80 -3.55 0.70
CA HIS A 57 11.65 -3.77 -0.74
C HIS A 57 12.69 -2.99 -1.54
N ALA A 58 13.06 -1.78 -1.11
CA ALA A 58 14.16 -1.03 -1.71
C ALA A 58 15.50 -1.75 -1.56
N LEU A 59 15.78 -2.42 -0.42
CA LEU A 59 16.97 -3.24 -0.24
C LEU A 59 16.96 -4.48 -1.15
N ILE A 60 15.81 -5.13 -1.35
CA ILE A 60 15.67 -6.27 -2.27
C ILE A 60 15.99 -5.82 -3.70
N TYR A 61 15.41 -4.69 -4.13
CA TYR A 61 15.69 -4.12 -5.44
C TYR A 61 17.18 -3.77 -5.60
N ALA A 62 17.78 -3.13 -4.61
CA ALA A 62 19.18 -2.72 -4.63
C ALA A 62 20.19 -3.89 -4.59
N ALA A 63 19.75 -5.12 -4.29
CA ALA A 63 20.62 -6.28 -4.20
C ALA A 63 21.23 -6.70 -5.54
N GLN A 64 20.67 -6.25 -6.66
CA GLN A 64 21.19 -6.49 -8.01
C GLN A 64 20.93 -5.29 -8.93
N LEU A 65 21.71 -5.18 -10.00
CA LEU A 65 21.50 -4.17 -11.04
C LEU A 65 20.44 -4.68 -12.02
N HIS A 66 19.44 -3.89 -12.29
CA HIS A 66 18.34 -4.21 -13.18
C HIS A 66 18.49 -3.56 -14.55
N SER A 67 17.95 -4.20 -15.60
CA SER A 67 17.78 -3.63 -16.92
C SER A 67 16.39 -3.00 -17.06
N TYR A 68 16.26 -1.97 -17.89
CA TYR A 68 14.94 -1.39 -18.24
C TYR A 68 13.93 -2.44 -18.75
N ARG A 69 14.41 -3.57 -19.32
CA ARG A 69 13.58 -4.67 -19.81
C ARG A 69 12.93 -5.49 -18.70
N GLU A 70 13.51 -5.43 -17.49
CA GLU A 70 12.98 -6.14 -16.31
C GLU A 70 11.90 -5.31 -15.61
N LEU A 71 11.87 -3.99 -15.87
CA LEU A 71 10.87 -3.10 -15.29
C LEU A 71 9.53 -3.18 -16.06
N PRO A 72 8.41 -3.14 -15.35
CA PRO A 72 8.27 -2.89 -13.91
C PRO A 72 8.48 -4.16 -13.06
N ILE A 73 9.17 -4.00 -11.92
CA ILE A 73 9.31 -5.03 -10.89
C ILE A 73 8.28 -4.76 -9.79
N ARG A 74 7.53 -5.79 -9.39
CA ARG A 74 6.43 -5.67 -8.41
C ARG A 74 6.65 -6.64 -7.26
N TYR A 75 7.00 -6.11 -6.08
CA TYR A 75 7.11 -6.89 -4.84
C TYR A 75 5.89 -6.68 -3.98
N ALA A 76 5.30 -7.79 -3.48
CA ALA A 76 4.20 -7.78 -2.52
C ALA A 76 4.63 -8.46 -1.22
N ASP A 77 4.31 -7.85 -0.07
CA ASP A 77 4.59 -8.42 1.25
C ASP A 77 3.31 -8.35 2.10
N PHE A 78 2.72 -9.51 2.37
CA PHE A 78 1.60 -9.67 3.31
C PHE A 78 2.11 -9.82 4.76
N GLY A 79 3.25 -9.18 5.03
CA GLY A 79 3.89 -9.19 6.33
C GLY A 79 3.14 -8.38 7.37
N ARG A 80 3.38 -8.75 8.63
CA ARG A 80 2.82 -8.02 9.76
C ARG A 80 3.56 -6.71 9.97
N LEU A 81 2.81 -5.63 10.16
CA LEU A 81 3.30 -4.29 10.45
C LEU A 81 2.90 -3.85 11.85
N HIS A 82 3.69 -2.97 12.46
CA HIS A 82 3.45 -2.46 13.80
C HIS A 82 3.52 -0.94 13.81
N ARG A 83 2.44 -0.30 14.25
CA ARG A 83 2.39 1.16 14.40
C ARG A 83 1.99 1.52 15.81
N TYR A 84 2.73 2.44 16.42
CA TYR A 84 2.39 2.97 17.73
C TYR A 84 1.21 3.94 17.57
N GLU A 85 0.01 3.41 17.61
CA GLU A 85 -1.20 4.23 17.68
C GLU A 85 -1.38 4.75 19.09
N ARG A 86 -1.67 6.05 19.24
CA ARG A 86 -1.88 6.68 20.55
C ARG A 86 -3.04 6.01 21.28
N SER A 87 -2.98 6.04 22.63
CA SER A 87 -4.09 5.59 23.45
C SER A 87 -5.36 6.37 23.12
N GLY A 88 -6.50 5.67 23.00
CA GLY A 88 -7.80 6.26 22.66
C GLY A 88 -8.13 6.35 21.18
N VAL A 89 -7.17 6.10 20.24
CA VAL A 89 -7.47 6.07 18.80
C VAL A 89 -7.66 4.66 18.24
N THR A 90 -7.31 3.62 19.00
CA THR A 90 -7.55 2.24 18.61
C THR A 90 -9.05 1.93 18.65
N HIS A 91 -9.56 1.24 17.63
CA HIS A 91 -10.98 0.98 17.49
C HIS A 91 -11.26 -0.37 16.80
N GLY A 92 -11.67 -1.37 17.58
CA GLY A 92 -12.01 -2.72 17.07
C GLY A 92 -10.96 -3.27 16.11
N LEU A 93 -11.40 -3.77 14.96
CA LEU A 93 -10.53 -4.22 13.86
C LEU A 93 -10.09 -3.06 12.95
N THR A 94 -10.74 -1.91 13.00
CA THR A 94 -10.52 -0.85 12.01
C THR A 94 -9.27 -0.01 12.29
N ARG A 95 -8.79 0.03 13.54
CA ARG A 95 -7.56 0.71 13.92
C ARG A 95 -6.84 0.00 15.06
N VAL A 96 -5.80 -0.74 14.71
CA VAL A 96 -5.03 -1.62 15.60
C VAL A 96 -3.55 -1.27 15.53
N ARG A 97 -2.76 -1.67 16.54
CA ARG A 97 -1.31 -1.45 16.59
C ARG A 97 -0.51 -2.47 15.80
N THR A 98 -1.08 -3.62 15.55
CA THR A 98 -0.48 -4.72 14.78
C THR A 98 -1.48 -5.19 13.74
N PHE A 99 -1.08 -5.21 12.49
CA PHE A 99 -1.96 -5.57 11.37
C PHE A 99 -1.16 -6.16 10.21
N VAL A 100 -1.87 -6.86 9.33
CA VAL A 100 -1.35 -7.31 8.05
C VAL A 100 -1.89 -6.38 6.97
N GLN A 101 -1.03 -5.97 6.06
CA GLN A 101 -1.42 -5.16 4.92
C GLN A 101 -1.16 -5.94 3.62
N ASP A 102 -2.01 -5.75 2.63
CA ASP A 102 -1.79 -6.24 1.27
C ASP A 102 -0.85 -5.29 0.49
N ASP A 103 0.27 -4.99 1.12
CA ASP A 103 1.23 -3.98 0.70
C ASP A 103 2.08 -4.47 -0.48
N ALA A 104 2.30 -3.59 -1.45
CA ALA A 104 3.22 -3.86 -2.54
C ALA A 104 3.86 -2.58 -3.08
N HIS A 105 5.04 -2.76 -3.70
CA HIS A 105 5.84 -1.71 -4.29
C HIS A 105 6.16 -2.07 -5.73
N ILE A 106 5.91 -1.12 -6.64
CA ILE A 106 6.21 -1.25 -8.06
C ILE A 106 7.38 -0.33 -8.37
N PHE A 107 8.49 -0.92 -8.79
CA PHE A 107 9.65 -0.19 -9.29
C PHE A 107 9.52 -0.11 -10.80
N CYS A 108 9.37 1.10 -11.34
CA CYS A 108 9.09 1.29 -12.75
C CYS A 108 9.85 2.49 -13.33
N THR A 109 9.86 2.61 -14.66
CA THR A 109 10.36 3.84 -15.31
C THR A 109 9.32 4.96 -15.19
N PRO A 110 9.72 6.24 -15.34
CA PRO A 110 8.75 7.35 -15.36
C PRO A 110 7.63 7.18 -16.40
N GLU A 111 7.94 6.61 -17.55
CA GLU A 111 6.97 6.39 -18.64
C GLU A 111 5.94 5.30 -18.29
N GLN A 112 6.28 4.40 -17.37
CA GLN A 112 5.41 3.31 -16.93
C GLN A 112 4.43 3.70 -15.82
N ILE A 113 4.59 4.87 -15.18
CA ILE A 113 3.74 5.33 -14.06
C ILE A 113 2.26 5.24 -14.43
N GLY A 114 1.87 5.81 -15.57
CA GLY A 114 0.47 5.84 -16.00
C GLY A 114 -0.10 4.43 -16.20
N THR A 115 0.63 3.58 -16.92
CA THR A 115 0.20 2.20 -17.20
C THR A 115 0.09 1.36 -15.93
N GLU A 116 1.05 1.47 -15.01
CA GLU A 116 1.03 0.69 -13.78
C GLU A 116 -0.05 1.17 -12.80
N THR A 117 -0.27 2.50 -12.74
CA THR A 117 -1.37 3.04 -11.92
C THR A 117 -2.73 2.61 -12.48
N SER A 118 -2.94 2.66 -13.80
CA SER A 118 -4.19 2.18 -14.41
C SER A 118 -4.43 0.70 -14.14
N LYS A 119 -3.42 -0.15 -14.32
CA LYS A 119 -3.52 -1.59 -14.00
C LYS A 119 -3.86 -1.84 -12.53
N PHE A 120 -3.31 -1.04 -11.62
CA PHE A 120 -3.65 -1.15 -10.21
C PHE A 120 -5.11 -0.76 -9.95
N ILE A 121 -5.59 0.32 -10.56
CA ILE A 121 -7.00 0.74 -10.44
C ILE A 121 -7.93 -0.35 -10.97
N ASP A 122 -7.63 -0.95 -12.12
CA ASP A 122 -8.42 -2.04 -12.69
C ASP A 122 -8.45 -3.26 -11.75
N MET A 123 -7.29 -3.63 -11.19
CA MET A 123 -7.17 -4.71 -10.20
C MET A 123 -7.99 -4.42 -8.92
N LEU A 124 -7.99 -3.17 -8.44
CA LEU A 124 -8.75 -2.75 -7.28
C LEU A 124 -10.25 -2.83 -7.55
N ILE A 125 -10.72 -2.31 -8.68
CA ILE A 125 -12.14 -2.37 -9.06
C ILE A 125 -12.59 -3.83 -9.24
N GLU A 126 -11.78 -4.68 -9.86
CA GLU A 126 -12.06 -6.11 -9.95
C GLU A 126 -12.24 -6.74 -8.56
N ALA A 127 -11.31 -6.46 -7.63
CA ALA A 127 -11.39 -6.98 -6.27
C ALA A 127 -12.64 -6.47 -5.53
N TYR A 128 -12.95 -5.18 -5.63
CA TYR A 128 -14.12 -4.61 -4.95
C TYR A 128 -15.42 -5.18 -5.50
N SER A 129 -15.50 -5.41 -6.82
CA SER A 129 -16.64 -6.08 -7.44
C SER A 129 -16.84 -7.51 -6.94
N MET A 130 -15.75 -8.26 -6.69
CA MET A 130 -15.83 -9.63 -6.11
C MET A 130 -16.44 -9.62 -4.69
N PHE A 131 -16.21 -8.54 -3.93
CA PHE A 131 -16.79 -8.36 -2.60
C PHE A 131 -18.12 -7.59 -2.63
N GLN A 132 -18.65 -7.30 -3.83
CA GLN A 132 -19.92 -6.59 -4.03
C GLN A 132 -19.95 -5.19 -3.40
N PHE A 133 -18.80 -4.53 -3.33
CA PHE A 133 -18.76 -3.10 -3.02
C PHE A 133 -19.19 -2.27 -4.22
N ASP A 134 -19.82 -1.14 -3.93
CA ASP A 134 -20.08 -0.11 -4.92
C ASP A 134 -18.77 0.52 -5.45
N GLU A 135 -18.89 1.33 -6.51
CA GLU A 135 -17.75 2.07 -7.04
C GLU A 135 -17.14 2.98 -5.95
N PRO A 136 -15.83 2.88 -5.68
CA PRO A 136 -15.21 3.66 -4.62
C PRO A 136 -15.15 5.14 -4.96
N ARG A 137 -15.28 5.99 -3.94
CA ARG A 137 -14.95 7.40 -4.05
C ARG A 137 -13.44 7.56 -4.17
N ILE A 138 -12.98 8.29 -5.20
CA ILE A 138 -11.56 8.49 -5.52
C ILE A 138 -11.14 9.88 -5.05
N VAL A 139 -10.04 9.94 -4.32
CA VAL A 139 -9.47 11.20 -3.80
C VAL A 139 -8.01 11.29 -4.17
N LEU A 140 -7.63 12.38 -4.83
CA LEU A 140 -6.23 12.76 -5.04
C LEU A 140 -5.76 13.60 -3.85
N SER A 141 -4.90 13.03 -3.03
CA SER A 141 -4.34 13.67 -1.84
C SER A 141 -2.99 14.30 -2.17
N LEU A 142 -2.93 15.61 -2.07
CA LEU A 142 -1.79 16.44 -2.47
C LEU A 142 -0.84 16.70 -1.29
N ARG A 143 0.28 17.35 -1.56
CA ARG A 143 1.42 17.55 -0.66
C ARG A 143 1.03 18.04 0.73
N PRO A 144 1.56 17.42 1.80
CA PRO A 144 1.42 17.92 3.16
C PRO A 144 2.47 19.01 3.48
N GLU A 145 2.26 19.74 4.56
CA GLU A 145 3.22 20.74 5.04
C GLU A 145 4.58 20.12 5.38
N LYS A 146 4.56 19.03 6.18
CA LYS A 146 5.76 18.24 6.50
C LYS A 146 5.99 17.16 5.46
N ARG A 147 6.99 17.36 4.61
CA ARG A 147 7.31 16.44 3.51
C ARG A 147 8.82 16.37 3.24
N ILE A 148 9.24 15.35 2.52
CA ILE A 148 10.59 15.22 1.95
C ILE A 148 10.54 15.46 0.45
N GLY A 149 11.70 15.74 -0.16
CA GLY A 149 11.82 16.06 -1.58
C GLY A 149 11.63 17.57 -1.88
N SER A 150 12.04 17.97 -3.07
CA SER A 150 11.89 19.35 -3.56
C SER A 150 10.47 19.63 -4.09
N ASP A 151 10.09 20.91 -4.15
CA ASP A 151 8.80 21.30 -4.72
C ASP A 151 8.67 20.87 -6.19
N ALA A 152 9.75 20.91 -6.96
CA ALA A 152 9.75 20.45 -8.35
C ALA A 152 9.39 18.96 -8.49
N ILE A 153 9.90 18.10 -7.59
CA ILE A 153 9.55 16.67 -7.54
C ILE A 153 8.05 16.51 -7.22
N TRP A 154 7.54 17.28 -6.27
CA TRP A 154 6.13 17.27 -5.92
C TRP A 154 5.24 17.74 -7.05
N ASP A 155 5.60 18.84 -7.75
CA ASP A 155 4.86 19.36 -8.91
C ASP A 155 4.78 18.30 -10.01
N GLN A 156 5.88 17.62 -10.30
CA GLN A 156 5.92 16.53 -11.26
C GLN A 156 5.00 15.37 -10.87
N ALA A 157 5.08 14.92 -9.61
CA ALA A 157 4.31 13.81 -9.12
C ALA A 157 2.80 14.09 -9.07
N GLU A 158 2.40 15.27 -8.58
CA GLU A 158 1.00 15.68 -8.51
C GLU A 158 0.40 15.83 -9.90
N THR A 159 1.13 16.44 -10.84
CA THR A 159 0.71 16.58 -12.24
C THR A 159 0.53 15.22 -12.91
N ALA A 160 1.44 14.29 -12.67
CA ALA A 160 1.36 12.93 -13.23
C ALA A 160 0.09 12.20 -12.77
N LEU A 161 -0.21 12.23 -11.47
CA LEU A 161 -1.42 11.57 -10.93
C LEU A 161 -2.72 12.29 -11.34
N ALA A 162 -2.74 13.62 -11.36
CA ALA A 162 -3.89 14.39 -11.81
C ALA A 162 -4.23 14.10 -13.29
N SER A 163 -3.23 14.19 -14.18
CA SER A 163 -3.41 13.91 -15.61
C SER A 163 -3.90 12.48 -15.87
N LEU A 164 -3.43 11.51 -15.06
CA LEU A 164 -3.89 10.13 -15.15
C LEU A 164 -5.38 10.02 -14.80
N LEU A 165 -5.82 10.65 -13.71
CA LEU A 165 -7.23 10.62 -13.30
C LEU A 165 -8.13 11.35 -14.30
N GLU A 166 -7.71 12.49 -14.83
CA GLU A 166 -8.42 13.23 -15.87
C GLU A 166 -8.63 12.37 -17.12
N ASN A 167 -7.59 11.66 -17.56
CA ASN A 167 -7.64 10.80 -18.74
C ASN A 167 -8.45 9.49 -18.50
N SER A 168 -8.69 9.11 -17.25
CA SER A 168 -9.42 7.88 -16.91
C SER A 168 -10.94 7.99 -17.00
N ASN A 169 -11.49 9.20 -17.26
CA ASN A 169 -12.92 9.52 -17.19
C ASN A 169 -13.59 9.17 -15.84
N ARG A 170 -12.82 9.03 -14.77
CA ARG A 170 -13.32 8.75 -13.42
C ARG A 170 -13.52 10.05 -12.65
N LYS A 171 -14.60 10.14 -11.90
CA LYS A 171 -14.82 11.28 -10.99
C LYS A 171 -13.85 11.16 -9.81
N TYR A 172 -13.18 12.25 -9.49
CA TYR A 172 -12.32 12.33 -8.32
C TYR A 172 -12.39 13.72 -7.67
N GLU A 173 -11.93 13.79 -6.44
CA GLU A 173 -11.79 15.02 -5.65
C GLU A 173 -10.31 15.22 -5.35
N SER A 174 -9.85 16.48 -5.22
CA SER A 174 -8.49 16.80 -4.79
C SER A 174 -8.53 17.41 -3.39
N ILE A 175 -7.68 16.90 -2.49
CA ILE A 175 -7.56 17.39 -1.11
C ILE A 175 -6.11 17.78 -0.84
N GLN A 176 -5.90 19.01 -0.39
CA GLN A 176 -4.59 19.52 0.01
C GLN A 176 -4.18 18.98 1.40
N GLY A 177 -2.89 18.70 1.57
CA GLY A 177 -2.33 18.35 2.87
C GLY A 177 -2.43 16.89 3.30
N GLU A 178 -3.14 16.04 2.54
CA GLU A 178 -3.42 14.65 2.89
C GLU A 178 -2.48 13.63 2.22
N GLY A 179 -1.52 14.10 1.40
CA GLY A 179 -0.50 13.26 0.77
C GLY A 179 0.40 12.55 1.80
N ALA A 180 1.10 11.51 1.37
CA ALA A 180 2.14 10.91 2.19
C ALA A 180 3.32 11.88 2.33
N PHE A 181 4.16 11.71 3.35
CA PHE A 181 5.30 12.62 3.54
C PHE A 181 6.34 12.54 2.41
N TYR A 182 6.29 11.51 1.58
CA TYR A 182 7.21 11.25 0.46
C TYR A 182 6.59 11.41 -0.92
N GLY A 183 5.26 11.55 -1.04
CA GLY A 183 4.61 11.74 -2.35
C GLY A 183 3.09 11.87 -2.29
N PRO A 184 2.48 12.39 -3.36
CA PRO A 184 1.03 12.45 -3.50
C PRO A 184 0.45 11.06 -3.67
N LYS A 185 -0.85 10.91 -3.40
CA LYS A 185 -1.53 9.61 -3.45
C LYS A 185 -2.94 9.71 -3.98
N ILE A 186 -3.39 8.61 -4.57
CA ILE A 186 -4.80 8.39 -4.89
C ILE A 186 -5.34 7.42 -3.85
N ASP A 187 -6.35 7.85 -3.11
CA ASP A 187 -7.04 7.07 -2.09
C ASP A 187 -8.40 6.63 -2.58
N PHE A 188 -8.79 5.40 -2.19
CA PHE A 188 -10.07 4.79 -2.56
C PHE A 188 -10.88 4.52 -1.30
N PHE A 189 -12.08 5.14 -1.25
CA PHE A 189 -12.97 5.03 -0.11
C PHE A 189 -14.22 4.22 -0.47
N VAL A 190 -14.62 3.35 0.42
CA VAL A 190 -15.88 2.62 0.33
C VAL A 190 -16.77 2.97 1.53
N PRO A 191 -18.10 3.08 1.33
CA PRO A 191 -19.02 3.27 2.43
C PRO A 191 -19.23 1.94 3.19
N ASP A 192 -19.41 2.03 4.51
CA ASP A 192 -19.98 0.93 5.28
C ASP A 192 -21.52 0.93 5.25
N ALA A 193 -22.12 -0.02 5.94
CA ALA A 193 -23.58 -0.20 5.97
C ALA A 193 -24.38 1.03 6.47
N ILE A 194 -23.73 1.95 7.19
CA ILE A 194 -24.34 3.20 7.68
C ILE A 194 -23.79 4.46 6.99
N GLY A 195 -23.08 4.29 5.87
CA GLY A 195 -22.59 5.38 5.02
C GLY A 195 -21.28 6.03 5.47
N ARG A 196 -20.58 5.53 6.50
CA ARG A 196 -19.25 6.03 6.88
C ARG A 196 -18.25 5.63 5.83
N GLN A 197 -17.38 6.55 5.44
CA GLN A 197 -16.35 6.34 4.41
C GLN A 197 -15.07 5.74 5.00
N TRP A 198 -14.63 4.62 4.49
CA TRP A 198 -13.41 3.94 4.88
C TRP A 198 -12.39 3.93 3.75
N GLN A 199 -11.24 4.53 3.99
CA GLN A 199 -10.09 4.37 3.10
C GLN A 199 -9.60 2.94 3.20
N LEU A 200 -9.70 2.20 2.09
CA LEU A 200 -9.17 0.86 1.95
C LEU A 200 -7.99 0.84 0.98
N GLY A 201 -8.23 1.20 -0.28
CA GLY A 201 -7.18 1.24 -1.29
C GLY A 201 -6.40 2.54 -1.31
N THR A 202 -5.13 2.45 -1.72
CA THR A 202 -4.27 3.61 -1.97
C THR A 202 -3.19 3.26 -2.99
N ILE A 203 -2.77 4.24 -3.79
CA ILE A 203 -1.55 4.20 -4.58
C ILE A 203 -0.82 5.54 -4.43
N GLN A 204 0.47 5.49 -4.17
CA GLN A 204 1.30 6.64 -3.80
C GLN A 204 2.52 6.68 -4.69
N LEU A 205 2.80 7.83 -5.28
CA LEU A 205 3.93 8.04 -6.21
C LEU A 205 5.12 8.61 -5.43
N ASP A 206 6.25 7.92 -5.47
CA ASP A 206 7.45 8.28 -4.71
C ASP A 206 8.70 8.32 -5.59
N PHE A 207 9.30 9.49 -5.68
CA PHE A 207 10.61 9.74 -6.28
C PHE A 207 11.74 9.80 -5.22
N SER A 208 11.39 9.95 -3.95
CA SER A 208 12.35 10.20 -2.86
C SER A 208 13.01 8.93 -2.35
N LEU A 209 12.26 7.84 -2.21
CA LEU A 209 12.81 6.55 -1.75
C LEU A 209 13.91 6.02 -2.71
N PRO A 210 13.70 6.02 -4.04
CA PRO A 210 14.75 5.63 -4.97
C PRO A 210 16.02 6.46 -4.85
N GLU A 211 15.89 7.77 -4.62
CA GLU A 211 17.02 8.66 -4.41
C GLU A 211 17.78 8.31 -3.12
N ARG A 212 17.07 8.16 -2.01
CA ARG A 212 17.65 7.84 -0.70
C ARG A 212 18.37 6.50 -0.65
N PHE A 213 17.88 5.52 -1.41
CA PHE A 213 18.48 4.18 -1.49
C PHE A 213 19.48 4.03 -2.63
N ASP A 214 19.66 5.09 -3.44
CA ASP A 214 20.52 5.09 -4.63
C ASP A 214 20.16 3.96 -5.60
N LEU A 215 18.85 3.79 -5.85
CA LEU A 215 18.37 2.75 -6.74
C LEU A 215 18.60 3.14 -8.19
N GLU A 216 19.07 2.20 -9.00
CA GLU A 216 19.38 2.41 -10.40
C GLU A 216 18.89 1.25 -11.28
N TYR A 217 18.67 1.55 -12.56
CA TYR A 217 18.53 0.56 -13.63
C TYR A 217 19.32 1.02 -14.87
N VAL A 218 19.68 0.07 -15.72
CA VAL A 218 20.34 0.34 -17.00
C VAL A 218 19.29 0.63 -18.06
N THR A 219 19.36 1.79 -18.67
CA THR A 219 18.46 2.23 -19.77
C THR A 219 18.79 1.52 -21.08
N GLU A 220 17.96 1.71 -22.10
CA GLU A 220 18.19 1.16 -23.45
C GLU A 220 19.52 1.62 -24.05
N ASN A 221 19.93 2.85 -23.75
CA ASN A 221 21.19 3.43 -24.23
C ASN A 221 22.41 3.03 -23.40
N GLY A 222 22.26 2.12 -22.44
CA GLY A 222 23.36 1.66 -21.57
C GLY A 222 23.74 2.63 -20.46
N THR A 223 23.03 3.75 -20.30
CA THR A 223 23.23 4.69 -19.19
C THR A 223 22.43 4.24 -17.96
N ARG A 224 22.80 4.73 -16.78
CA ARG A 224 22.02 4.50 -15.56
C ARG A 224 20.97 5.55 -15.36
N SER A 225 19.81 5.12 -14.91
CA SER A 225 18.69 5.99 -14.54
C SER A 225 18.04 5.51 -13.25
N ARG A 226 17.31 6.38 -12.58
CA ARG A 226 16.64 6.12 -11.31
C ARG A 226 15.21 5.66 -11.56
N PRO A 227 14.78 4.52 -10.98
CA PRO A 227 13.38 4.12 -11.05
C PRO A 227 12.49 5.03 -10.22
N VAL A 228 11.20 4.94 -10.45
CA VAL A 228 10.16 5.51 -9.60
C VAL A 228 9.51 4.40 -8.81
N VAL A 229 9.03 4.68 -7.60
CA VAL A 229 8.31 3.70 -6.78
C VAL A 229 6.84 4.10 -6.67
N LEU A 230 5.96 3.14 -6.95
CA LEU A 230 4.55 3.21 -6.63
C LEU A 230 4.31 2.32 -5.41
N HIS A 231 3.99 2.92 -4.26
CA HIS A 231 3.52 2.20 -3.08
C HIS A 231 2.03 1.98 -3.22
N ARG A 232 1.56 0.77 -2.99
CA ARG A 232 0.13 0.56 -3.13
C ARG A 232 -0.40 -0.54 -2.21
N ALA A 233 -1.64 -0.38 -1.76
CA ALA A 233 -2.43 -1.38 -1.10
C ALA A 233 -3.84 -1.36 -1.71
N MET A 234 -4.43 -2.50 -1.97
CA MET A 234 -5.73 -2.62 -2.60
C MET A 234 -6.85 -2.61 -1.55
N VAL A 235 -6.69 -3.39 -0.49
CA VAL A 235 -7.64 -3.46 0.64
C VAL A 235 -7.08 -2.83 1.92
N GLY A 236 -5.79 -2.48 1.93
CA GLY A 236 -5.11 -1.90 3.08
C GLY A 236 -4.90 -2.89 4.21
N SER A 237 -5.17 -2.48 5.45
CA SER A 237 -5.15 -3.40 6.58
C SER A 237 -6.22 -4.48 6.41
N ILE A 238 -5.80 -5.75 6.45
CA ILE A 238 -6.72 -6.91 6.37
C ILE A 238 -7.71 -6.89 7.52
N GLU A 239 -7.30 -6.46 8.71
CA GLU A 239 -8.16 -6.33 9.88
C GLU A 239 -9.24 -5.27 9.65
N ARG A 240 -8.88 -4.08 9.14
CA ARG A 240 -9.86 -3.04 8.79
C ARG A 240 -10.80 -3.51 7.68
N PHE A 241 -10.25 -4.09 6.63
CA PHE A 241 -11.02 -4.63 5.53
C PHE A 241 -12.03 -5.67 6.00
N LEU A 242 -11.61 -6.61 6.88
CA LEU A 242 -12.49 -7.60 7.47
C LEU A 242 -13.59 -6.94 8.32
N GLY A 243 -13.27 -5.94 9.11
CA GLY A 243 -14.25 -5.18 9.89
C GLY A 243 -15.32 -4.53 9.02
N VAL A 244 -14.89 -3.83 7.96
CA VAL A 244 -15.80 -3.20 6.98
C VAL A 244 -16.64 -4.25 6.24
N LEU A 245 -16.03 -5.39 5.87
CA LEU A 245 -16.69 -6.47 5.16
C LEU A 245 -17.76 -7.17 6.00
N ILE A 246 -17.50 -7.38 7.31
CA ILE A 246 -18.49 -7.93 8.25
C ILE A 246 -19.71 -7.01 8.34
N GLU A 247 -19.51 -5.70 8.43
CA GLU A 247 -20.59 -4.72 8.45
C GLU A 247 -21.34 -4.67 7.11
N HIS A 248 -20.60 -4.69 5.99
CA HIS A 248 -21.17 -4.67 4.64
C HIS A 248 -22.16 -5.82 4.41
N TYR A 249 -21.79 -7.03 4.82
CA TYR A 249 -22.65 -8.20 4.70
C TYR A 249 -23.58 -8.44 5.90
N ALA A 250 -23.56 -7.58 6.92
CA ALA A 250 -24.25 -7.79 8.19
C ALA A 250 -24.00 -9.20 8.78
N GLY A 251 -22.80 -9.75 8.56
CA GLY A 251 -22.39 -11.10 8.95
C GLY A 251 -22.89 -12.22 8.02
N ALA A 252 -23.77 -11.96 7.08
CA ALA A 252 -24.33 -12.95 6.15
C ALA A 252 -23.45 -13.06 4.88
N PHE A 253 -22.26 -13.59 5.03
CA PHE A 253 -21.31 -13.73 3.95
C PHE A 253 -21.81 -14.65 2.82
N PRO A 254 -21.43 -14.38 1.56
CA PRO A 254 -21.62 -15.34 0.48
C PRO A 254 -20.87 -16.65 0.80
N THR A 255 -21.36 -17.76 0.27
CA THR A 255 -20.86 -19.11 0.61
C THR A 255 -19.34 -19.24 0.49
N TRP A 256 -18.73 -18.68 -0.58
CA TRP A 256 -17.30 -18.78 -0.83
C TRP A 256 -16.44 -18.02 0.21
N LEU A 257 -17.03 -17.08 0.95
CA LEU A 257 -16.36 -16.26 1.98
C LEU A 257 -16.79 -16.67 3.38
N SER A 258 -17.89 -17.45 3.52
CA SER A 258 -18.42 -17.88 4.81
C SER A 258 -17.43 -18.81 5.53
N PRO A 259 -17.17 -18.61 6.83
CA PRO A 259 -16.36 -19.52 7.64
C PRO A 259 -16.94 -20.95 7.68
N THR A 260 -18.27 -21.06 7.68
CA THR A 260 -19.00 -22.32 7.61
C THR A 260 -19.77 -22.36 6.30
N GLN A 261 -19.30 -23.15 5.34
CA GLN A 261 -19.86 -23.19 3.99
C GLN A 261 -21.02 -24.20 3.85
N ALA A 262 -21.05 -25.22 4.69
CA ALA A 262 -22.10 -26.22 4.72
C ALA A 262 -22.27 -26.79 6.13
N VAL A 263 -23.51 -27.06 6.53
CA VAL A 263 -23.85 -27.69 7.79
C VAL A 263 -24.76 -28.88 7.49
N ILE A 264 -24.44 -30.06 8.03
CA ILE A 264 -25.28 -31.24 7.97
C ILE A 264 -26.11 -31.28 9.26
N ILE A 265 -27.41 -31.22 9.13
CA ILE A 265 -28.35 -31.30 10.27
C ILE A 265 -29.04 -32.64 10.21
N PRO A 266 -28.72 -33.59 11.10
CA PRO A 266 -29.42 -34.88 11.16
C PRO A 266 -30.84 -34.68 11.68
N ILE A 267 -31.79 -35.46 11.16
CA ILE A 267 -33.19 -35.42 11.62
C ILE A 267 -33.34 -36.27 12.87
N THR A 268 -32.48 -37.29 13.01
CA THR A 268 -32.46 -38.18 14.18
C THR A 268 -31.02 -38.52 14.56
N ASP A 269 -30.79 -38.97 15.81
CA ASP A 269 -29.47 -39.39 16.30
C ASP A 269 -28.92 -40.65 15.62
N ARG A 270 -29.66 -41.23 14.66
CA ARG A 270 -29.27 -42.44 13.92
C ARG A 270 -28.78 -42.17 12.51
N GLN A 271 -28.68 -40.92 12.10
CA GLN A 271 -28.18 -40.47 10.78
C GLN A 271 -26.74 -39.92 10.92
#